data_056b4dac08c9d66d855faabe0ac36d61
#
_entry.id   056b4dac08c9d66d855faabe0ac36d61
#
_cell.length_a   1.000
_cell.length_b   1.000
_cell.length_c   1.000
_cell.angle_alpha   90.00
_cell.angle_beta   90.00
_cell.angle_gamma   90.00
#
_symmetry.space_group_name_H-M   'P 1'
#
loop_
_entity.id
_entity.type
_entity.pdbx_description
1 polymer ?
#
loop_
_entity_poly.entity_id
_entity_poly.type
_entity_poly.pdbx_seq_one_letter_code
_entity_poly.pdbx_strand_id
1 'polypeptide(L)'
;GWMASEGEDRIQREFHGAASDWLEKAAASQPFGRLVDPAEVARACAYLSSAESGLMTGSVICFDQSIWGAYDGSPHPVAAM
;
A
#
# COMPACT_ATOMS: atom_id res chain seq x y z
N GLY A 1 -3.56 -0.86 2.02
CA GLY A 1 -2.46 -1.47 1.27
C GLY A 1 -1.09 -1.18 1.88
N TRP A 2 -0.09 -1.83 1.36
CA TRP A 2 1.28 -1.64 1.85
C TRP A 2 1.85 -0.35 1.30
N MET A 3 2.14 0.60 2.18
CA MET A 3 2.55 1.94 1.79
C MET A 3 4.03 2.19 2.06
N ALA A 4 4.66 2.93 1.13
CA ALA A 4 6.04 3.38 1.27
C ALA A 4 6.07 4.66 2.11
N SER A 5 5.99 4.51 3.43
CA SER A 5 6.02 5.62 4.37
C SER A 5 7.23 5.56 5.28
N GLU A 6 7.56 6.68 5.90
CA GLU A 6 8.67 6.72 6.87
C GLU A 6 8.40 5.80 8.06
N GLY A 7 7.14 5.74 8.51
CA GLY A 7 6.76 4.85 9.60
C GLY A 7 6.93 3.39 9.24
N GLU A 8 6.55 3.00 8.01
CA GLU A 8 6.73 1.63 7.55
C GLU A 8 8.20 1.28 7.39
N ASP A 9 9.01 2.21 6.87
CA ASP A 9 10.45 1.99 6.77
C ASP A 9 11.05 1.70 8.15
N ARG A 10 10.66 2.47 9.15
CA ARG A 10 11.14 2.27 10.52
C ARG A 10 10.71 0.93 11.09
N ILE A 11 9.44 0.55 10.87
CA ILE A 11 8.92 -0.74 11.34
C ILE A 11 9.67 -1.90 10.70
N GLN A 12 9.89 -1.84 9.39
CA GLN A 12 10.61 -2.89 8.69
C GLN A 12 12.03 -3.06 9.22
N ARG A 13 12.73 -1.95 9.45
CA ARG A 13 14.12 -1.98 9.92
C ARG A 13 14.24 -2.34 11.41
N GLU A 14 13.41 -1.76 12.26
CA GLU A 14 13.52 -1.93 13.71
C GLU A 14 12.82 -3.18 14.24
N PHE A 15 11.65 -3.50 13.70
CA PHE A 15 10.81 -4.58 14.24
C PHE A 15 10.84 -5.86 13.42
N HIS A 16 11.12 -5.77 12.13
CA HIS A 16 11.18 -6.95 11.26
C HIS A 16 12.60 -7.28 10.82
N GLY A 17 13.57 -6.48 11.21
CA GLY A 17 14.97 -6.73 10.90
C GLY A 17 15.32 -6.67 9.43
N ALA A 18 14.55 -5.94 8.64
CA ALA A 18 14.77 -5.85 7.21
C ALA A 18 16.08 -5.13 6.88
N ALA A 19 16.72 -5.55 5.78
CA ALA A 19 17.89 -4.89 5.25
C ALA A 19 17.53 -3.52 4.65
N SER A 20 18.55 -2.70 4.36
CA SER A 20 18.33 -1.36 3.82
C SER A 20 17.65 -1.36 2.44
N ASP A 21 17.65 -2.48 1.75
CA ASP A 21 17.03 -2.63 0.43
C ASP A 21 15.61 -3.24 0.50
N TRP A 22 14.99 -3.24 1.68
CA TRP A 22 13.67 -3.86 1.87
C TRP A 22 12.62 -3.29 0.90
N LEU A 23 12.69 -2.00 0.63
CA LEU A 23 11.71 -1.33 -0.22
C LEU A 23 11.73 -1.89 -1.64
N GLU A 24 12.92 -2.11 -2.20
CA GLU A 24 13.05 -2.68 -3.53
C GLU A 24 12.50 -4.09 -3.60
N LYS A 25 12.78 -4.90 -2.59
CA LYS A 25 12.27 -6.28 -2.51
C LYS A 25 10.76 -6.30 -2.33
N ALA A 26 10.24 -5.43 -1.47
CA ALA A 26 8.80 -5.32 -1.26
C ALA A 26 8.10 -4.89 -2.55
N ALA A 27 8.63 -3.88 -3.23
CA ALA A 27 8.07 -3.41 -4.49
C ALA A 27 7.99 -4.52 -5.54
N ALA A 28 9.04 -5.33 -5.64
CA ALA A 28 9.07 -6.43 -6.60
C ALA A 28 8.01 -7.49 -6.32
N SER A 29 7.55 -7.62 -5.07
CA SER A 29 6.52 -8.59 -4.68
C SER A 29 5.10 -8.10 -4.94
N GLN A 30 4.90 -6.82 -5.25
CA GLN A 30 3.58 -6.24 -5.43
C GLN A 30 3.13 -6.28 -6.90
N PRO A 31 1.79 -6.36 -7.14
CA PRO A 31 1.25 -6.48 -8.51
C PRO A 31 1.69 -5.37 -9.45
N PHE A 32 1.82 -4.14 -8.95
CA PHE A 32 2.19 -3.01 -9.78
C PHE A 32 3.69 -2.68 -9.71
N GLY A 33 4.50 -3.55 -9.07
CA GLY A 33 5.94 -3.37 -8.99
C GLY A 33 6.39 -2.26 -8.04
N ARG A 34 5.49 -1.79 -7.17
CA ARG A 34 5.78 -0.76 -6.18
C ARG A 34 4.79 -0.81 -5.01
N LEU A 35 5.13 -0.16 -3.91
CA LEU A 35 4.19 0.03 -2.82
C LEU A 35 3.29 1.22 -3.10
N VAL A 36 2.20 1.32 -2.31
CA VAL A 36 1.30 2.47 -2.40
C VAL A 36 2.01 3.71 -1.86
N ASP A 37 1.95 4.81 -2.61
CA ASP A 37 2.47 6.09 -2.16
C ASP A 37 1.40 6.78 -1.29
N PRO A 38 1.73 7.20 -0.06
CA PRO A 38 0.77 7.92 0.79
C PRO A 38 0.13 9.13 0.11
N ALA A 39 0.85 9.81 -0.77
CA ALA A 39 0.30 10.95 -1.51
C ALA A 39 -0.82 10.52 -2.46
N GLU A 40 -0.77 9.31 -3.01
CA GLU A 40 -1.84 8.78 -3.86
C GLU A 40 -3.11 8.55 -3.05
N VAL A 41 -2.98 8.02 -1.83
CA VAL A 41 -4.12 7.83 -0.93
C VAL A 41 -4.72 9.18 -0.55
N ALA A 42 -3.88 10.17 -0.28
CA ALA A 42 -4.35 11.52 0.04
C ALA A 42 -5.16 12.13 -1.11
N ARG A 43 -4.71 11.94 -2.35
CA ARG A 43 -5.45 12.42 -3.53
C ARG A 43 -6.80 11.71 -3.69
N ALA A 44 -6.84 10.41 -3.43
CA ALA A 44 -8.09 9.66 -3.47
C ALA A 44 -9.07 10.16 -2.41
N CYS A 45 -8.59 10.39 -1.19
CA CYS A 45 -9.40 10.96 -0.11
C CYS A 45 -9.94 12.34 -0.48
N ALA A 46 -9.11 13.19 -1.09
CA ALA A 46 -9.52 14.52 -1.53
C ALA A 46 -10.63 14.43 -2.59
N TYR A 47 -10.49 13.51 -3.55
CA TYR A 47 -11.51 13.29 -4.58
C TYR A 47 -12.84 12.85 -3.96
N LEU A 48 -12.79 11.85 -3.07
CA LEU A 48 -14.00 11.30 -2.44
C LEU A 48 -14.70 12.31 -1.53
N SER A 49 -13.96 13.27 -1.01
CA SER A 49 -14.50 14.35 -0.17
C SER A 49 -14.99 15.53 -0.98
N SER A 50 -14.79 15.54 -2.29
CA SER A 50 -15.15 16.65 -3.16
C SER A 50 -16.48 16.39 -3.87
N ALA A 51 -17.04 17.46 -4.47
CA ALA A 51 -18.24 17.34 -5.28
C ALA A 51 -18.03 16.48 -6.53
N GLU A 52 -16.80 16.31 -6.97
CA GLU A 52 -16.45 15.49 -8.15
C GLU A 52 -16.81 14.03 -7.98
N SER A 53 -16.87 13.52 -6.73
CA SER A 53 -17.25 12.13 -6.49
C SER A 53 -18.75 11.88 -6.69
N GLY A 54 -19.56 12.92 -6.76
CA GLY A 54 -20.99 12.82 -7.08
C GLY A 54 -21.76 12.03 -6.05
N LEU A 55 -22.43 10.97 -6.50
CA LEU A 55 -23.30 10.15 -5.64
C LEU A 55 -22.61 8.93 -5.07
N MET A 56 -21.29 8.86 -5.11
CA MET A 56 -20.55 7.74 -4.52
C MET A 56 -20.71 7.72 -3.02
N THR A 57 -21.35 6.67 -2.50
CA THR A 57 -21.61 6.54 -1.07
C THR A 57 -21.76 5.06 -0.70
N GLY A 58 -21.33 4.70 0.50
CA GLY A 58 -21.43 3.34 0.99
C GLY A 58 -20.55 2.32 0.29
N SER A 59 -19.67 2.77 -0.60
CA SER A 59 -18.78 1.87 -1.33
C SER A 59 -17.48 1.63 -0.58
N VAL A 60 -16.94 0.42 -0.75
CA VAL A 60 -15.59 0.09 -0.30
C VAL A 60 -14.69 0.08 -1.54
N ILE A 61 -13.67 0.93 -1.54
CA ILE A 61 -12.75 1.06 -2.66
C ILE A 61 -11.39 0.54 -2.22
N CYS A 62 -10.91 -0.51 -2.87
CA CYS A 62 -9.63 -1.11 -2.53
C CYS A 62 -8.48 -0.28 -3.08
N PHE A 63 -7.62 0.20 -2.17
CA PHE A 63 -6.42 0.96 -2.52
C PHE A 63 -5.20 0.21 -1.99
N ASP A 64 -5.10 -1.06 -2.33
CA ASP A 64 -4.17 -2.00 -1.72
C ASP A 64 -3.50 -2.93 -2.73
N GLN A 65 -3.68 -2.67 -4.02
CA GLN A 65 -3.19 -3.51 -5.11
C GLN A 65 -3.80 -4.92 -5.14
N SER A 66 -4.93 -5.14 -4.46
CA SER A 66 -5.61 -6.43 -4.50
C SER A 66 -6.18 -6.69 -5.88
N ILE A 67 -5.98 -7.91 -6.36
CA ILE A 67 -6.59 -8.38 -7.60
C ILE A 67 -7.32 -9.67 -7.24
N TRP A 68 -8.64 -9.66 -7.37
CA TRP A 68 -9.50 -10.78 -6.99
C TRP A 68 -9.01 -12.09 -7.61
N GLY A 69 -8.76 -13.07 -6.76
CA GLY A 69 -8.30 -14.39 -7.18
C GLY A 69 -6.81 -14.50 -7.46
N ALA A 70 -6.04 -13.40 -7.34
CA ALA A 70 -4.61 -13.41 -7.62
C ALA A 70 -3.77 -12.76 -6.52
N TYR A 71 -4.15 -11.55 -6.08
CA TYR A 71 -3.35 -10.77 -5.12
C TYR A 71 -4.24 -10.19 -4.03
N ASP A 72 -5.01 -11.04 -3.36
CA ASP A 72 -5.96 -10.63 -2.33
C ASP A 72 -5.49 -10.92 -0.91
N GLY A 73 -4.26 -11.36 -0.74
CA GLY A 73 -3.67 -11.60 0.57
C GLY A 73 -2.94 -10.37 1.13
N SER A 74 -2.70 -10.39 2.45
CA SER A 74 -1.92 -9.35 3.11
C SER A 74 -0.43 -9.51 2.78
N PRO A 75 0.32 -8.40 2.63
CA PRO A 75 1.76 -8.50 2.43
C PRO A 75 2.46 -8.99 3.70
N HIS A 76 3.57 -9.69 3.52
CA HIS A 76 4.40 -10.16 4.62
C HIS A 76 5.62 -9.26 4.80
N PRO A 77 6.17 -9.16 6.02
CA PRO A 77 7.44 -8.46 6.22
C PRO A 77 8.55 -9.09 5.37
N VAL A 78 9.34 -8.25 4.74
CA VAL A 78 10.40 -8.72 3.84
C VAL A 78 11.41 -9.61 4.56
N ALA A 79 11.76 -9.27 5.78
CA ALA A 79 12.73 -10.05 6.56
C ALA A 79 12.21 -11.44 6.95
N ALA A 80 10.91 -11.65 6.96
CA ALA A 80 10.30 -12.95 7.27
C ALA A 80 10.22 -13.87 6.05
N MET A 81 10.51 -13.35 4.89
CA MET A 81 10.48 -14.09 3.64
C MET A 81 11.85 -14.70 3.35
#